data_9758b3604259f117246f5329d78ed490
#
_entry.id   9758b3604259f117246f5329d78ed490
#
_cell.length_a   1.000
_cell.length_b   1.000
_cell.length_c   1.000
_cell.angle_alpha   90.00
_cell.angle_beta   90.00
_cell.angle_gamma   90.00
#
_symmetry.space_group_name_H-M   'P 1'
#
loop_
_entity.id
_entity.type
_entity.pdbx_description
1 polymer ?
#
loop_
_entity_poly.entity_id
_entity_poly.type
_entity_poly.pdbx_seq_one_letter_code
_entity_poly.pdbx_strand_id
1 'polypeptide(L)'
;MEGETVIAGVDTHKDVHVLCLLDGLGRKIRSGSFGADPEGYDRLAEAIGDPGGCLVVGVEGTASYGAGLTRRLVELGYNVVEVLRPKRDKARPGEGKSDPLDAERAARKAASGRGCSVPKSQDGWVEAVRQLYVARRLAVATSTSCVACAKSMLTTAPGALRERFRGCERPKDLMPLLARGRKAASALEESVLASLRSVATVWKEARSQVESCDARIRALLEANAPALLGVEGCGTTTAAALVVAVGDNPGRLKGEAAFSMLCGVSPIPASSGKTDRHRLNRGGNRQANWALYEIAIKRMAYDERTRRYVARRTSEGKSRREAVRCLKRYIAREVYRVLMDPNPDGAAPEGPELAKMRKAMRVTQKQAAAELGLSAATLGHLERGKRRSTKLERRYYELLCELKGALPQTAS
;
A
#
# COMPACT_ATOMS: atom_id res chain seq x y z
N MET A 1 3.43 36.33 24.69
CA MET A 1 4.42 35.98 23.67
C MET A 1 3.65 35.23 22.61
N GLU A 2 3.44 35.81 21.43
CA GLU A 2 2.89 35.11 20.27
C GLU A 2 3.81 33.93 19.99
N GLY A 3 3.27 32.71 20.01
CA GLY A 3 4.06 31.50 19.91
C GLY A 3 4.80 31.42 18.57
N GLU A 4 6.13 31.37 18.64
CA GLU A 4 6.97 31.16 17.46
C GLU A 4 6.53 29.85 16.79
N THR A 5 6.09 29.97 15.55
CA THR A 5 5.74 28.80 14.73
C THR A 5 6.98 27.97 14.48
N VAL A 6 6.96 26.69 14.84
CA VAL A 6 8.08 25.77 14.64
C VAL A 6 7.80 24.76 13.51
N ILE A 7 8.85 24.29 12.90
CA ILE A 7 8.86 23.22 11.92
C ILE A 7 9.79 22.13 12.42
N ALA A 8 9.28 20.92 12.52
CA ALA A 8 10.03 19.76 12.99
C ALA A 8 10.42 18.82 11.85
N GLY A 9 11.59 18.22 11.95
CA GLY A 9 12.03 17.12 11.10
C GLY A 9 12.62 16.01 11.92
N VAL A 10 12.30 14.77 11.58
CA VAL A 10 12.77 13.60 12.31
C VAL A 10 13.39 12.59 11.35
N ASP A 11 14.64 12.24 11.62
CA ASP A 11 15.30 11.08 11.06
C ASP A 11 15.13 9.89 12.00
N THR A 12 14.64 8.75 11.46
CA THR A 12 14.23 7.62 12.27
C THR A 12 15.17 6.42 12.12
N HIS A 13 15.64 5.90 13.25
CA HIS A 13 16.45 4.70 13.35
C HIS A 13 15.79 3.66 14.28
N LYS A 14 16.40 2.49 14.37
CA LYS A 14 15.86 1.36 15.13
C LYS A 14 15.70 1.67 16.62
N ASP A 15 16.71 2.30 17.22
CA ASP A 15 16.81 2.47 18.66
C ASP A 15 16.70 3.96 19.09
N VAL A 16 16.91 4.89 18.15
CA VAL A 16 16.95 6.33 18.41
C VAL A 16 16.33 7.09 17.26
N HIS A 17 15.58 8.15 17.58
CA HIS A 17 15.09 9.15 16.62
C HIS A 17 15.80 10.47 16.83
N VAL A 18 16.20 11.13 15.75
CA VAL A 18 16.86 12.44 15.81
C VAL A 18 15.91 13.51 15.33
N LEU A 19 15.65 14.48 16.20
CA LEU A 19 14.80 15.65 15.96
C LEU A 19 15.66 16.85 15.56
N CYS A 20 15.18 17.62 14.60
CA CYS A 20 15.64 18.99 14.31
C CYS A 20 14.43 19.93 14.31
N LEU A 21 14.53 21.04 15.02
CA LEU A 21 13.54 22.12 15.01
C LEU A 21 14.09 23.35 14.27
N LEU A 22 13.24 23.89 13.40
CA LEU A 22 13.46 25.15 12.70
C LEU A 22 12.40 26.17 13.13
N ASP A 23 12.76 27.44 13.13
CA ASP A 23 11.79 28.55 13.26
C ASP A 23 11.00 28.77 11.95
N GLY A 24 10.03 29.67 11.96
CA GLY A 24 9.23 30.02 10.80
C GLY A 24 10.03 30.59 9.62
N LEU A 25 11.26 31.05 9.86
CA LEU A 25 12.20 31.53 8.81
C LEU A 25 13.15 30.43 8.32
N GLY A 26 13.04 29.21 8.86
CA GLY A 26 13.87 28.07 8.51
C GLY A 26 15.26 28.08 9.17
N ARG A 27 15.49 28.88 10.21
CA ARG A 27 16.74 28.85 10.99
C ARG A 27 16.64 27.74 12.03
N LYS A 28 17.74 27.03 12.26
CA LYS A 28 17.81 25.94 13.23
C LYS A 28 17.71 26.48 14.65
N ILE A 29 16.75 25.99 15.42
CA ILE A 29 16.57 26.32 16.83
C ILE A 29 17.38 25.33 17.67
N ARG A 30 17.13 24.00 17.48
CA ARG A 30 17.81 22.96 18.24
C ARG A 30 17.73 21.61 17.54
N SER A 31 18.56 20.66 17.98
CA SER A 31 18.45 19.24 17.67
C SER A 31 18.55 18.43 18.94
N GLY A 32 18.00 17.22 18.94
CA GLY A 32 18.06 16.28 20.05
C GLY A 32 17.85 14.86 19.58
N SER A 33 18.26 13.90 20.42
CA SER A 33 18.08 12.46 20.18
C SER A 33 17.14 11.89 21.23
N PHE A 34 16.22 11.01 20.83
CA PHE A 34 15.17 10.45 21.67
C PHE A 34 15.07 8.93 21.43
N GLY A 35 14.70 8.16 22.45
CA GLY A 35 14.51 6.72 22.33
C GLY A 35 13.41 6.38 21.30
N ALA A 36 13.55 5.25 20.61
CA ALA A 36 12.52 4.72 19.72
C ALA A 36 11.51 3.83 20.51
N ASP A 37 11.00 4.35 21.60
CA ASP A 37 10.07 3.73 22.54
C ASP A 37 8.97 4.73 22.94
N PRO A 38 7.87 4.31 23.60
CA PRO A 38 6.77 5.20 23.95
C PRO A 38 7.18 6.45 24.76
N GLU A 39 8.09 6.30 25.74
CA GLU A 39 8.59 7.42 26.52
C GLU A 39 9.43 8.39 25.67
N GLY A 40 10.24 7.85 24.76
CA GLY A 40 11.02 8.64 23.82
C GLY A 40 10.15 9.42 22.86
N TYR A 41 9.02 8.84 22.42
CA TYR A 41 8.04 9.55 21.56
C TYR A 41 7.38 10.70 22.30
N ASP A 42 7.00 10.52 23.56
CA ASP A 42 6.40 11.57 24.37
C ASP A 42 7.41 12.70 24.67
N ARG A 43 8.66 12.37 25.04
CA ARG A 43 9.73 13.37 25.21
C ARG A 43 10.06 14.11 23.92
N LEU A 44 9.97 13.44 22.76
CA LEU A 44 10.15 14.08 21.46
C LEU A 44 9.01 15.05 21.17
N ALA A 45 7.76 14.67 21.46
CA ALA A 45 6.60 15.53 21.32
C ALA A 45 6.69 16.76 22.26
N GLU A 46 7.05 16.58 23.52
CA GLU A 46 7.33 17.68 24.47
C GLU A 46 8.42 18.62 23.94
N ALA A 47 9.45 18.04 23.32
CA ALA A 47 10.53 18.84 22.72
C ALA A 47 10.06 19.65 21.50
N ILE A 48 9.06 19.22 20.73
CA ILE A 48 8.44 19.99 19.66
C ILE A 48 7.61 21.14 20.26
N GLY A 49 6.88 20.88 21.35
CA GLY A 49 5.97 21.82 22.00
C GLY A 49 4.52 21.64 21.54
N ASP A 50 3.68 22.66 21.78
CA ASP A 50 2.25 22.58 21.47
C ASP A 50 1.98 22.28 19.98
N PRO A 51 1.09 21.30 19.68
CA PRO A 51 0.72 20.99 18.29
C PRO A 51 0.20 22.20 17.49
N GLY A 52 -0.51 23.13 18.17
CA GLY A 52 -0.99 24.36 17.54
C GLY A 52 0.12 25.33 17.14
N GLY A 53 1.27 25.28 17.81
CA GLY A 53 2.47 26.05 17.49
C GLY A 53 3.37 25.36 16.45
N CYS A 54 3.14 24.10 16.11
CA CYS A 54 3.92 23.35 15.14
C CYS A 54 3.23 23.30 13.78
N LEU A 55 3.79 23.96 12.77
CA LEU A 55 3.23 23.99 11.42
C LEU A 55 3.17 22.59 10.78
N VAL A 56 4.28 21.84 10.89
CA VAL A 56 4.41 20.51 10.28
C VAL A 56 5.57 19.72 10.91
N VAL A 57 5.38 18.42 11.04
CA VAL A 57 6.42 17.46 11.44
C VAL A 57 6.76 16.56 10.24
N GLY A 58 7.94 16.71 9.67
CA GLY A 58 8.45 15.86 8.61
C GLY A 58 9.15 14.63 9.17
N VAL A 59 8.63 13.43 8.89
CA VAL A 59 9.20 12.17 9.39
C VAL A 59 9.70 11.33 8.21
N GLU A 60 10.96 10.89 8.26
CA GLU A 60 11.48 9.87 7.34
C GLU A 60 11.08 8.47 7.83
N GLY A 61 10.70 7.58 6.90
CA GLY A 61 10.46 6.18 7.21
C GLY A 61 9.23 5.91 8.07
N THR A 62 8.16 6.66 7.89
CA THR A 62 6.86 6.52 8.58
C THR A 62 6.26 5.12 8.50
N ALA A 63 6.66 4.30 7.51
CA ALA A 63 6.23 2.91 7.34
C ALA A 63 7.27 1.88 7.84
N SER A 64 8.29 2.32 8.57
CA SER A 64 9.33 1.46 9.14
C SER A 64 9.63 1.87 10.59
N TYR A 65 10.83 2.31 10.89
CA TYR A 65 11.22 2.70 12.26
C TYR A 65 10.42 3.88 12.82
N GLY A 66 9.95 4.78 11.96
CA GLY A 66 9.12 5.93 12.36
C GLY A 66 7.62 5.62 12.54
N ALA A 67 7.17 4.37 12.36
CA ALA A 67 5.75 4.05 12.39
C ALA A 67 5.10 4.31 13.76
N GLY A 68 5.77 3.92 14.85
CA GLY A 68 5.31 4.17 16.23
C GLY A 68 5.22 5.66 16.54
N LEU A 69 6.31 6.38 16.29
CA LEU A 69 6.37 7.83 16.46
C LEU A 69 5.29 8.55 15.63
N THR A 70 5.12 8.16 14.37
CA THR A 70 4.11 8.78 13.48
C THR A 70 2.71 8.65 14.06
N ARG A 71 2.32 7.47 14.52
CA ARG A 71 1.01 7.26 15.17
C ARG A 71 0.87 8.14 16.41
N ARG A 72 1.88 8.14 17.27
CA ARG A 72 1.85 8.93 18.50
C ARG A 72 1.72 10.43 18.24
N LEU A 73 2.46 10.96 17.28
CA LEU A 73 2.36 12.38 16.91
C LEU A 73 1.00 12.75 16.30
N VAL A 74 0.43 11.86 15.49
CA VAL A 74 -0.93 12.05 14.92
C VAL A 74 -1.98 12.01 16.03
N GLU A 75 -1.89 11.09 16.99
CA GLU A 75 -2.77 11.00 18.18
C GLU A 75 -2.72 12.29 19.01
N LEU A 76 -1.54 12.89 19.15
CA LEU A 76 -1.34 14.15 19.85
C LEU A 76 -1.79 15.39 19.06
N GLY A 77 -2.26 15.22 17.80
CA GLY A 77 -2.79 16.30 16.99
C GLY A 77 -1.78 17.02 16.10
N TYR A 78 -0.55 16.53 15.97
CA TYR A 78 0.43 17.12 15.07
C TYR A 78 0.11 16.86 13.59
N ASN A 79 0.41 17.85 12.75
CA ASN A 79 0.37 17.70 11.29
C ASN A 79 1.63 16.96 10.80
N VAL A 80 1.56 15.64 10.67
CA VAL A 80 2.69 14.80 10.28
C VAL A 80 2.69 14.55 8.77
N VAL A 81 3.86 14.72 8.14
CA VAL A 81 4.08 14.37 6.73
C VAL A 81 5.22 13.38 6.58
N GLU A 82 5.01 12.40 5.70
CA GLU A 82 6.08 11.50 5.26
C GLU A 82 7.00 12.24 4.31
N VAL A 83 8.28 12.28 4.65
CA VAL A 83 9.32 12.85 3.81
C VAL A 83 10.01 11.75 3.03
N LEU A 84 9.89 11.79 1.71
CA LEU A 84 10.60 10.84 0.86
C LEU A 84 12.11 11.06 0.97
N ARG A 85 12.86 9.97 1.21
CA ARG A 85 14.33 10.02 1.17
C ARG A 85 14.77 10.66 -0.15
N PRO A 86 15.60 11.71 -0.12
CA PRO A 86 16.16 12.25 -1.34
C PRO A 86 16.92 11.14 -2.06
N LYS A 87 16.74 11.02 -3.37
CA LYS A 87 17.73 10.32 -4.18
C LYS A 87 19.07 10.96 -3.82
N ARG A 88 20.11 10.13 -3.54
CA ARG A 88 21.46 10.60 -3.21
C ARG A 88 21.77 11.86 -4.02
N ASP A 89 21.53 13.02 -3.43
CA ASP A 89 22.14 14.23 -3.90
C ASP A 89 23.63 14.01 -3.71
N LYS A 90 24.40 14.28 -4.75
CA LYS A 90 25.86 14.27 -4.64
C LYS A 90 26.17 15.17 -3.45
N ALA A 91 26.63 14.58 -2.36
CA ALA A 91 27.02 15.34 -1.19
C ALA A 91 27.87 16.52 -1.65
N ARG A 92 27.56 17.71 -1.16
CA ARG A 92 28.47 18.84 -1.43
C ARG A 92 29.84 18.43 -0.92
N PRO A 93 30.93 18.68 -1.67
CA PRO A 93 32.26 18.36 -1.18
C PRO A 93 32.46 19.01 0.21
N GLY A 94 32.69 18.20 1.24
CA GLY A 94 32.90 18.68 2.61
C GLY A 94 31.72 18.47 3.60
N GLU A 95 30.50 18.13 3.16
CA GLU A 95 29.41 17.76 4.07
C GLU A 95 29.42 16.25 4.29
N GLY A 96 29.81 15.83 5.52
CA GLY A 96 29.69 14.44 5.99
C GLY A 96 28.21 14.05 6.12
N LYS A 97 27.92 12.74 6.09
CA LYS A 97 26.62 12.20 6.48
C LYS A 97 26.50 12.20 8.00
N SER A 98 25.48 12.86 8.56
CA SER A 98 25.16 12.77 9.99
C SER A 98 23.65 12.81 10.18
N ASP A 99 23.15 12.09 11.20
CA ASP A 99 21.72 11.99 11.50
C ASP A 99 21.08 13.37 11.82
N PRO A 100 21.75 14.31 12.51
CA PRO A 100 21.23 15.67 12.67
C PRO A 100 21.04 16.43 11.36
N LEU A 101 21.87 16.21 10.34
CA LEU A 101 21.71 16.83 9.03
C LEU A 101 20.55 16.20 8.26
N ASP A 102 20.34 14.91 8.39
CA ASP A 102 19.21 14.22 7.74
C ASP A 102 17.88 14.66 8.39
N ALA A 103 17.82 14.83 9.73
CA ALA A 103 16.68 15.42 10.42
C ALA A 103 16.40 16.88 9.99
N GLU A 104 17.45 17.71 9.85
CA GLU A 104 17.31 19.09 9.37
C GLU A 104 16.79 19.11 7.91
N ARG A 105 17.30 18.24 7.05
CA ARG A 105 16.79 18.08 5.67
C ARG A 105 15.32 17.67 5.66
N ALA A 106 14.90 16.78 6.58
CA ALA A 106 13.50 16.40 6.72
C ALA A 106 12.62 17.59 7.11
N ALA A 107 13.05 18.43 8.07
CA ALA A 107 12.36 19.65 8.46
C ALA A 107 12.23 20.64 7.30
N ARG A 108 13.33 20.94 6.59
CA ARG A 108 13.33 21.86 5.42
C ARG A 108 12.43 21.36 4.31
N LYS A 109 12.41 20.06 4.09
CA LYS A 109 11.57 19.45 3.06
C LYS A 109 10.10 19.51 3.45
N ALA A 110 9.76 19.25 4.71
CA ALA A 110 8.43 19.42 5.25
C ALA A 110 7.93 20.85 5.09
N ALA A 111 8.78 21.84 5.44
CA ALA A 111 8.51 23.26 5.26
C ALA A 111 8.17 23.63 3.81
N SER A 112 8.87 23.04 2.86
CA SER A 112 8.64 23.32 1.44
C SER A 112 7.39 22.67 0.87
N GLY A 113 6.78 21.69 1.56
CA GLY A 113 5.66 20.87 1.11
C GLY A 113 5.98 20.00 -0.13
N ARG A 114 7.18 20.08 -0.69
CA ARG A 114 7.55 19.35 -1.92
C ARG A 114 8.11 17.98 -1.59
N GLY A 115 7.55 16.96 -2.25
CA GLY A 115 7.96 15.56 -2.02
C GLY A 115 7.55 15.03 -0.64
N CYS A 116 6.53 15.63 -0.06
CA CYS A 116 5.86 15.17 1.14
C CYS A 116 4.52 14.52 0.82
N SER A 117 4.10 13.59 1.63
CA SER A 117 2.80 12.94 1.54
C SER A 117 2.21 12.71 2.93
N VAL A 118 0.90 12.62 3.02
CA VAL A 118 0.25 12.17 4.25
C VAL A 118 0.69 10.72 4.50
N PRO A 119 1.20 10.38 5.69
CA PRO A 119 1.63 9.02 6.00
C PRO A 119 0.45 8.05 5.99
N LYS A 120 0.73 6.76 5.87
CA LYS A 120 -0.28 5.72 6.12
C LYS A 120 -0.54 5.64 7.60
N SER A 121 -1.80 5.46 7.99
CA SER A 121 -2.17 5.34 9.41
C SER A 121 -1.63 4.05 10.04
N GLN A 122 -1.64 2.92 9.31
CA GLN A 122 -1.12 1.61 9.74
C GLN A 122 -1.74 1.11 11.06
N ASP A 123 -3.02 1.29 11.22
CA ASP A 123 -3.80 1.00 12.43
C ASP A 123 -5.05 0.15 12.16
N GLY A 124 -5.33 -0.16 10.90
CA GLY A 124 -6.55 -0.82 10.48
C GLY A 124 -6.37 -2.20 9.83
N TRP A 125 -7.40 -2.61 9.13
CA TRP A 125 -7.46 -3.90 8.45
C TRP A 125 -6.44 -4.05 7.30
N VAL A 126 -6.06 -2.94 6.65
CA VAL A 126 -5.04 -2.97 5.59
C VAL A 126 -3.67 -3.28 6.17
N GLU A 127 -3.36 -2.80 7.37
CA GLU A 127 -2.12 -3.17 8.06
C GLU A 127 -2.14 -4.67 8.43
N ALA A 128 -3.28 -5.22 8.87
CA ALA A 128 -3.42 -6.66 9.09
C ALA A 128 -3.16 -7.46 7.79
N VAL A 129 -3.72 -7.00 6.66
CA VAL A 129 -3.41 -7.59 5.33
C VAL A 129 -1.93 -7.46 5.01
N ARG A 130 -1.29 -6.32 5.30
CA ARG A 130 0.14 -6.11 5.04
C ARG A 130 1.02 -7.12 5.78
N GLN A 131 0.76 -7.37 7.05
CA GLN A 131 1.51 -8.35 7.85
C GLN A 131 1.39 -9.76 7.25
N LEU A 132 0.18 -10.19 6.94
CA LEU A 132 -0.05 -11.48 6.29
C LEU A 132 0.59 -11.56 4.90
N TYR A 133 0.54 -10.48 4.13
CA TYR A 133 1.14 -10.40 2.80
C TYR A 133 2.67 -10.49 2.83
N VAL A 134 3.31 -9.90 3.84
CA VAL A 134 4.77 -10.01 4.05
C VAL A 134 5.14 -11.45 4.39
N ALA A 135 4.44 -12.09 5.35
CA ALA A 135 4.66 -13.49 5.72
C ALA A 135 4.45 -14.43 4.52
N ARG A 136 3.35 -14.23 3.78
CA ARG A 136 3.08 -14.96 2.54
C ARG A 136 4.21 -14.86 1.52
N ARG A 137 4.74 -13.66 1.31
CA ARG A 137 5.83 -13.44 0.35
C ARG A 137 7.10 -14.19 0.75
N LEU A 138 7.42 -14.21 2.04
CA LEU A 138 8.53 -15.00 2.56
C LEU A 138 8.30 -16.49 2.28
N ALA A 139 7.12 -17.02 2.59
CA ALA A 139 6.78 -18.41 2.36
C ALA A 139 6.85 -18.80 0.86
N VAL A 140 6.39 -17.93 -0.05
CA VAL A 140 6.52 -18.12 -1.50
C VAL A 140 7.99 -18.15 -1.92
N ALA A 141 8.83 -17.23 -1.43
CA ALA A 141 10.24 -17.19 -1.72
C ALA A 141 10.96 -18.47 -1.22
N THR A 142 10.65 -18.90 0.01
CA THR A 142 11.16 -20.14 0.60
C THR A 142 10.79 -21.36 -0.25
N SER A 143 9.50 -21.49 -0.62
CA SER A 143 9.07 -22.62 -1.45
C SER A 143 9.76 -22.64 -2.82
N THR A 144 10.01 -21.47 -3.42
CA THR A 144 10.74 -21.35 -4.69
C THR A 144 12.21 -21.75 -4.54
N SER A 145 12.86 -21.30 -3.46
CA SER A 145 14.25 -21.63 -3.14
C SER A 145 14.41 -23.13 -2.88
N CYS A 146 13.46 -23.77 -2.19
CA CYS A 146 13.47 -25.23 -1.97
C CYS A 146 13.42 -25.99 -3.31
N VAL A 147 12.59 -25.57 -4.26
CA VAL A 147 12.52 -26.20 -5.58
C VAL A 147 13.84 -26.06 -6.34
N ALA A 148 14.43 -24.86 -6.33
CA ALA A 148 15.72 -24.62 -6.98
C ALA A 148 16.83 -25.48 -6.35
N CYS A 149 16.88 -25.53 -5.01
CA CYS A 149 17.81 -26.35 -4.25
C CYS A 149 17.67 -27.85 -4.59
N ALA A 150 16.45 -28.38 -4.54
CA ALA A 150 16.19 -29.79 -4.86
C ALA A 150 16.62 -30.15 -6.28
N LYS A 151 16.32 -29.30 -7.26
CA LYS A 151 16.75 -29.50 -8.66
C LYS A 151 18.28 -29.47 -8.79
N SER A 152 18.96 -28.56 -8.10
CA SER A 152 20.43 -28.50 -8.09
C SER A 152 21.04 -29.76 -7.49
N MET A 153 20.52 -30.24 -6.36
CA MET A 153 20.98 -31.48 -5.71
C MET A 153 20.78 -32.71 -6.62
N LEU A 154 19.61 -32.79 -7.29
CA LEU A 154 19.35 -33.88 -8.24
C LEU A 154 20.29 -33.84 -9.45
N THR A 155 20.70 -32.65 -9.91
CA THR A 155 21.60 -32.49 -11.05
C THR A 155 22.98 -33.11 -10.73
N THR A 156 23.47 -33.03 -9.49
CA THR A 156 24.74 -33.53 -9.05
C THR A 156 24.66 -34.91 -8.38
N ALA A 157 23.46 -35.48 -8.24
CA ALA A 157 23.24 -36.79 -7.62
C ALA A 157 23.80 -37.92 -8.47
N PRO A 158 24.08 -39.11 -7.87
CA PRO A 158 24.43 -40.30 -8.60
C PRO A 158 23.46 -40.62 -9.73
N GLY A 159 23.95 -41.07 -10.90
CA GLY A 159 23.18 -41.24 -12.11
C GLY A 159 21.90 -42.08 -11.93
N ALA A 160 22.02 -43.21 -11.21
CA ALA A 160 20.87 -44.05 -10.89
C ALA A 160 19.80 -43.34 -10.08
N LEU A 161 20.20 -42.49 -9.11
CA LEU A 161 19.27 -41.70 -8.31
C LEU A 161 18.61 -40.60 -9.17
N ARG A 162 19.35 -39.92 -10.02
CA ARG A 162 18.84 -38.90 -10.93
C ARG A 162 17.78 -39.46 -11.88
N GLU A 163 18.03 -40.67 -12.44
CA GLU A 163 17.07 -41.34 -13.34
C GLU A 163 15.72 -41.63 -12.68
N ARG A 164 15.69 -41.90 -11.35
CA ARG A 164 14.45 -42.16 -10.60
C ARG A 164 13.51 -40.94 -10.57
N PHE A 165 14.02 -39.74 -10.78
CA PHE A 165 13.25 -38.49 -10.76
C PHE A 165 13.17 -37.84 -12.15
N ARG A 166 13.65 -38.52 -13.21
CA ARG A 166 13.55 -38.04 -14.59
C ARG A 166 12.09 -37.80 -14.96
N GLY A 167 11.79 -36.68 -15.62
CA GLY A 167 10.44 -36.30 -16.04
C GLY A 167 9.60 -35.61 -14.95
N CYS A 168 10.04 -35.57 -13.70
CA CYS A 168 9.35 -34.87 -12.63
C CYS A 168 9.79 -33.38 -12.57
N GLU A 169 9.42 -32.58 -13.57
CA GLU A 169 9.88 -31.20 -13.65
C GLU A 169 9.02 -30.22 -12.84
N ARG A 170 7.71 -30.52 -12.69
CA ARG A 170 6.78 -29.63 -12.00
C ARG A 170 6.94 -29.78 -10.48
N PRO A 171 7.05 -28.66 -9.73
CA PRO A 171 7.25 -28.70 -8.28
C PRO A 171 6.20 -29.52 -7.52
N LYS A 172 4.94 -29.44 -7.96
CA LYS A 172 3.82 -30.16 -7.34
C LYS A 172 3.92 -31.68 -7.45
N ASP A 173 4.65 -32.18 -8.45
CA ASP A 173 4.87 -33.61 -8.67
C ASP A 173 6.18 -34.05 -8.01
N LEU A 174 7.25 -33.27 -8.18
CA LEU A 174 8.59 -33.57 -7.68
C LEU A 174 8.66 -33.55 -6.13
N MET A 175 8.23 -32.47 -5.50
CA MET A 175 8.47 -32.27 -4.06
C MET A 175 7.78 -33.33 -3.18
N PRO A 176 6.53 -33.76 -3.44
CA PRO A 176 5.93 -34.86 -2.70
C PRO A 176 6.64 -36.21 -2.92
N LEU A 177 7.23 -36.43 -4.08
CA LEU A 177 8.04 -37.65 -4.32
C LEU A 177 9.35 -37.65 -3.54
N LEU A 178 9.99 -36.48 -3.38
CA LEU A 178 11.21 -36.34 -2.60
C LEU A 178 10.95 -36.50 -1.09
N ALA A 179 9.76 -36.19 -0.61
CA ALA A 179 9.38 -36.36 0.78
C ALA A 179 9.23 -37.83 1.21
N ARG A 180 9.06 -38.75 0.25
CA ARG A 180 8.85 -40.17 0.54
C ARG A 180 10.18 -40.87 0.92
N GLY A 181 10.11 -41.77 1.90
CA GLY A 181 11.21 -42.65 2.26
C GLY A 181 11.58 -43.58 1.09
N ARG A 182 12.86 -43.73 0.81
CA ARG A 182 13.39 -44.61 -0.27
C ARG A 182 14.63 -45.32 0.22
N LYS A 183 14.84 -46.55 -0.26
CA LYS A 183 16.09 -47.30 -0.02
C LYS A 183 17.22 -46.66 -0.83
N ALA A 184 18.36 -46.49 -0.19
CA ALA A 184 19.61 -46.05 -0.77
C ALA A 184 20.49 -47.27 -1.11
N ALA A 185 21.22 -47.16 -2.20
CA ALA A 185 22.20 -48.19 -2.59
C ALA A 185 23.63 -47.92 -2.03
N SER A 186 23.85 -46.71 -1.51
CA SER A 186 25.14 -46.30 -0.94
C SER A 186 24.94 -45.22 0.13
N ALA A 187 25.96 -44.99 0.97
CA ALA A 187 25.98 -43.91 1.96
C ALA A 187 25.79 -42.50 1.30
N LEU A 188 26.35 -42.33 0.11
CA LEU A 188 26.14 -41.09 -0.65
C LEU A 188 24.69 -40.90 -1.06
N GLU A 189 24.04 -41.94 -1.63
CA GLU A 189 22.63 -41.88 -1.96
C GLU A 189 21.75 -41.64 -0.73
N GLU A 190 22.09 -42.26 0.40
CA GLU A 190 21.38 -42.05 1.67
C GLU A 190 21.44 -40.60 2.11
N SER A 191 22.60 -39.97 2.08
CA SER A 191 22.78 -38.55 2.41
C SER A 191 22.05 -37.64 1.48
N VAL A 192 22.06 -37.88 0.16
CA VAL A 192 21.33 -37.11 -0.84
C VAL A 192 19.83 -37.25 -0.62
N LEU A 193 19.31 -38.46 -0.41
CA LEU A 193 17.87 -38.68 -0.16
C LEU A 193 17.40 -38.04 1.15
N ALA A 194 18.20 -38.12 2.21
CA ALA A 194 17.90 -37.46 3.48
C ALA A 194 17.82 -35.93 3.31
N SER A 195 18.77 -35.34 2.62
CA SER A 195 18.81 -33.90 2.35
C SER A 195 17.64 -33.45 1.46
N LEU A 196 17.32 -34.20 0.40
CA LEU A 196 16.16 -33.94 -0.47
C LEU A 196 14.86 -34.02 0.31
N ARG A 197 14.73 -34.98 1.25
CA ARG A 197 13.55 -35.09 2.13
C ARG A 197 13.42 -33.87 3.05
N SER A 198 14.51 -33.40 3.64
CA SER A 198 14.53 -32.20 4.46
C SER A 198 14.06 -30.96 3.67
N VAL A 199 14.60 -30.77 2.46
CA VAL A 199 14.17 -29.69 1.55
C VAL A 199 12.69 -29.79 1.18
N ALA A 200 12.20 -30.99 0.92
CA ALA A 200 10.79 -31.23 0.59
C ALA A 200 9.85 -30.96 1.78
N THR A 201 10.30 -31.25 3.01
CA THR A 201 9.54 -30.92 4.24
C THR A 201 9.41 -29.42 4.43
N VAL A 202 10.50 -28.65 4.29
CA VAL A 202 10.47 -27.17 4.32
C VAL A 202 9.56 -26.61 3.24
N TRP A 203 9.62 -27.17 2.03
CA TRP A 203 8.74 -26.77 0.94
C TRP A 203 7.27 -26.98 1.28
N LYS A 204 6.92 -28.15 1.84
CA LYS A 204 5.53 -28.47 2.23
C LYS A 204 5.01 -27.49 3.27
N GLU A 205 5.81 -27.20 4.29
CA GLU A 205 5.45 -26.23 5.33
C GLU A 205 5.27 -24.82 4.74
N ALA A 206 6.20 -24.37 3.92
CA ALA A 206 6.10 -23.08 3.25
C ALA A 206 4.84 -22.98 2.38
N ARG A 207 4.44 -24.05 1.69
CA ARG A 207 3.19 -24.09 0.92
C ARG A 207 1.95 -24.00 1.79
N SER A 208 1.93 -24.71 2.92
CA SER A 208 0.85 -24.63 3.91
C SER A 208 0.70 -23.20 4.46
N GLN A 209 1.81 -22.53 4.75
CA GLN A 209 1.81 -21.13 5.20
C GLN A 209 1.27 -20.17 4.12
N VAL A 210 1.60 -20.39 2.84
CA VAL A 210 1.03 -19.60 1.73
C VAL A 210 -0.50 -19.75 1.70
N GLU A 211 -1.01 -20.96 1.81
CA GLU A 211 -2.45 -21.25 1.77
C GLU A 211 -3.19 -20.63 2.97
N SER A 212 -2.62 -20.77 4.16
CA SER A 212 -3.14 -20.13 5.37
C SER A 212 -3.20 -18.60 5.26
N CYS A 213 -2.11 -17.97 4.79
CA CYS A 213 -2.08 -16.53 4.58
C CYS A 213 -3.10 -16.10 3.50
N ASP A 214 -3.21 -16.84 2.40
CA ASP A 214 -4.17 -16.54 1.33
C ASP A 214 -5.62 -16.59 1.83
N ALA A 215 -5.98 -17.60 2.63
CA ALA A 215 -7.31 -17.72 3.22
C ALA A 215 -7.64 -16.52 4.15
N ARG A 216 -6.71 -16.15 5.03
CA ARG A 216 -6.89 -15.02 5.95
C ARG A 216 -6.94 -13.68 5.24
N ILE A 217 -6.07 -13.45 4.24
CA ILE A 217 -6.10 -12.24 3.42
C ILE A 217 -7.42 -12.15 2.67
N ARG A 218 -7.89 -13.27 2.11
CA ARG A 218 -9.15 -13.32 1.38
C ARG A 218 -10.33 -12.94 2.28
N ALA A 219 -10.41 -13.48 3.48
CA ALA A 219 -11.46 -13.14 4.45
C ALA A 219 -11.47 -11.64 4.79
N LEU A 220 -10.30 -11.03 5.02
CA LEU A 220 -10.19 -9.59 5.27
C LEU A 220 -10.63 -8.75 4.07
N LEU A 221 -10.29 -9.17 2.85
CA LEU A 221 -10.70 -8.47 1.62
C LEU A 221 -12.20 -8.62 1.36
N GLU A 222 -12.79 -9.78 1.59
CA GLU A 222 -14.23 -10.03 1.45
C GLU A 222 -15.05 -9.18 2.43
N ALA A 223 -14.54 -9.00 3.66
CA ALA A 223 -15.20 -8.20 4.68
C ALA A 223 -15.09 -6.67 4.42
N ASN A 224 -13.99 -6.18 3.84
CA ASN A 224 -13.68 -4.74 3.82
C ASN A 224 -13.58 -4.13 2.42
N ALA A 225 -13.35 -4.93 1.38
CA ALA A 225 -13.18 -4.47 0.00
C ALA A 225 -13.69 -5.50 -1.03
N PRO A 226 -14.93 -6.02 -0.89
CA PRO A 226 -15.47 -7.07 -1.77
C PRO A 226 -15.51 -6.63 -3.24
N ALA A 227 -15.83 -5.38 -3.50
CA ALA A 227 -15.86 -4.82 -4.86
C ALA A 227 -14.51 -4.91 -5.59
N LEU A 228 -13.39 -4.85 -4.85
CA LEU A 228 -12.06 -5.00 -5.44
C LEU A 228 -11.81 -6.43 -5.95
N LEU A 229 -12.36 -7.43 -5.27
CA LEU A 229 -12.31 -8.83 -5.71
C LEU A 229 -13.22 -9.08 -6.93
N GLY A 230 -14.25 -8.24 -7.13
CA GLY A 230 -15.11 -8.23 -8.31
C GLY A 230 -14.46 -7.63 -9.57
N VAL A 231 -13.35 -6.90 -9.42
CA VAL A 231 -12.62 -6.36 -10.57
C VAL A 231 -12.03 -7.50 -11.39
N GLU A 232 -12.39 -7.58 -12.67
CA GLU A 232 -11.96 -8.67 -13.56
C GLU A 232 -10.43 -8.81 -13.57
N GLY A 233 -9.94 -10.03 -13.37
CA GLY A 233 -8.53 -10.36 -13.28
C GLY A 233 -7.86 -10.03 -11.94
N CYS A 234 -8.57 -9.38 -11.01
CA CYS A 234 -8.07 -9.08 -9.67
C CYS A 234 -8.34 -10.25 -8.72
N GLY A 235 -7.31 -10.97 -8.33
CA GLY A 235 -7.38 -12.03 -7.32
C GLY A 235 -6.88 -11.56 -5.96
N THR A 236 -7.00 -12.41 -4.95
CA THR A 236 -6.61 -12.14 -3.54
C THR A 236 -5.24 -11.46 -3.41
N THR A 237 -4.22 -12.01 -4.07
CA THR A 237 -2.83 -11.50 -3.96
C THR A 237 -2.66 -10.12 -4.62
N THR A 238 -3.32 -9.89 -5.77
CA THR A 238 -3.26 -8.59 -6.46
C THR A 238 -4.07 -7.54 -5.70
N ALA A 239 -5.23 -7.89 -5.17
CA ALA A 239 -6.02 -7.02 -4.30
C ALA A 239 -5.24 -6.63 -3.04
N ALA A 240 -4.62 -7.59 -2.35
CA ALA A 240 -3.76 -7.33 -1.20
C ALA A 240 -2.63 -6.34 -1.52
N ALA A 241 -1.93 -6.53 -2.64
CA ALA A 241 -0.86 -5.61 -3.06
C ALA A 241 -1.37 -4.18 -3.29
N LEU A 242 -2.58 -4.03 -3.84
CA LEU A 242 -3.20 -2.73 -4.13
C LEU A 242 -3.67 -2.03 -2.84
N VAL A 243 -4.39 -2.71 -1.95
CA VAL A 243 -4.83 -2.10 -0.68
C VAL A 243 -3.65 -1.73 0.22
N VAL A 244 -2.62 -2.59 0.30
CA VAL A 244 -1.39 -2.29 1.04
C VAL A 244 -0.63 -1.09 0.46
N ALA A 245 -0.66 -0.88 -0.85
CA ALA A 245 -0.06 0.30 -1.46
C ALA A 245 -0.80 1.58 -1.06
N VAL A 246 -2.13 1.53 -0.95
CA VAL A 246 -2.99 2.66 -0.56
C VAL A 246 -2.87 2.95 0.94
N GLY A 247 -3.02 1.96 1.80
CA GLY A 247 -3.06 2.10 3.27
C GLY A 247 -4.48 2.20 3.82
N ASP A 248 -4.60 2.24 5.15
CA ASP A 248 -5.88 2.30 5.86
C ASP A 248 -6.61 3.64 5.70
N ASN A 249 -5.92 4.70 5.31
CA ASN A 249 -6.43 6.03 5.05
C ASN A 249 -6.41 6.41 3.55
N PRO A 250 -7.29 5.85 2.72
CA PRO A 250 -7.27 6.04 1.26
C PRO A 250 -7.45 7.50 0.83
N GLY A 251 -8.14 8.31 1.63
CA GLY A 251 -8.34 9.76 1.41
C GLY A 251 -7.04 10.57 1.32
N ARG A 252 -5.88 10.02 1.78
CA ARG A 252 -4.57 10.63 1.58
C ARG A 252 -4.18 10.81 0.11
N LEU A 253 -4.82 10.06 -0.79
CA LEU A 253 -4.58 10.12 -2.23
C LEU A 253 -5.48 11.19 -2.85
N LYS A 254 -4.91 12.31 -3.26
CA LYS A 254 -5.63 13.47 -3.82
C LYS A 254 -6.30 13.21 -5.19
N GLY A 255 -6.47 11.96 -5.62
CA GLY A 255 -7.16 11.61 -6.85
C GLY A 255 -6.50 10.49 -7.64
N GLU A 256 -7.12 10.12 -8.76
CA GLU A 256 -6.69 9.05 -9.66
C GLU A 256 -5.25 9.25 -10.19
N ALA A 257 -4.88 10.50 -10.46
CA ALA A 257 -3.53 10.81 -10.92
C ALA A 257 -2.47 10.46 -9.86
N ALA A 258 -2.74 10.78 -8.57
CA ALA A 258 -1.87 10.44 -7.45
C ALA A 258 -1.77 8.91 -7.27
N PHE A 259 -2.87 8.18 -7.36
CA PHE A 259 -2.86 6.71 -7.33
C PHE A 259 -2.04 6.12 -8.47
N SER A 260 -2.20 6.63 -9.67
CA SER A 260 -1.44 6.17 -10.84
C SER A 260 0.06 6.47 -10.73
N MET A 261 0.43 7.60 -10.12
CA MET A 261 1.82 7.90 -9.77
C MET A 261 2.35 6.94 -8.71
N LEU A 262 1.55 6.68 -7.66
CA LEU A 262 1.87 5.68 -6.63
C LEU A 262 2.12 4.30 -7.24
N CYS A 263 1.30 3.86 -8.19
CA CYS A 263 1.45 2.58 -8.87
C CYS A 263 2.55 2.58 -9.96
N GLY A 264 3.20 3.72 -10.23
CA GLY A 264 4.23 3.82 -11.26
C GLY A 264 3.70 3.60 -12.70
N VAL A 265 2.41 3.88 -12.94
CA VAL A 265 1.77 3.73 -14.26
C VAL A 265 1.47 5.05 -14.97
N SER A 266 1.69 6.18 -14.32
CA SER A 266 1.65 7.49 -14.97
C SER A 266 2.90 7.70 -15.82
N PRO A 267 2.76 8.08 -17.10
CA PRO A 267 3.90 8.42 -17.92
C PRO A 267 4.55 9.71 -17.40
N ILE A 268 5.87 9.78 -17.47
CA ILE A 268 6.62 10.98 -17.12
C ILE A 268 6.92 11.73 -18.41
N PRO A 269 6.52 13.01 -18.55
CA PRO A 269 6.89 13.83 -19.69
C PRO A 269 8.43 13.88 -19.86
N ALA A 270 8.88 13.74 -21.08
CA ALA A 270 10.29 13.77 -21.44
C ALA A 270 10.46 14.53 -22.76
N SER A 271 9.64 15.55 -22.94
CA SER A 271 9.62 16.39 -24.13
C SER A 271 10.76 17.41 -24.11
N SER A 272 11.34 17.65 -25.26
CA SER A 272 12.30 18.72 -25.48
C SER A 272 12.06 19.35 -26.87
N GLY A 273 11.81 20.64 -26.91
CA GLY A 273 11.59 21.40 -28.16
C GLY A 273 10.41 20.78 -28.96
N LYS A 274 10.70 20.34 -30.18
CA LYS A 274 9.71 19.82 -31.13
C LYS A 274 9.26 18.34 -30.88
N THR A 275 9.83 17.68 -29.87
CA THR A 275 9.57 16.25 -29.64
C THR A 275 8.76 16.04 -28.37
N ASP A 276 7.50 15.56 -28.49
CA ASP A 276 6.70 15.15 -27.35
C ASP A 276 6.93 13.65 -27.07
N ARG A 277 7.63 13.33 -25.99
CA ARG A 277 7.94 11.98 -25.56
C ARG A 277 7.56 11.76 -24.10
N HIS A 278 7.24 10.53 -23.79
CA HIS A 278 6.98 10.08 -22.44
C HIS A 278 7.94 8.95 -22.09
N ARG A 279 8.56 9.03 -20.92
CA ARG A 279 9.39 7.95 -20.39
C ARG A 279 8.67 7.18 -19.29
N LEU A 280 9.16 5.97 -19.06
CA LEU A 280 8.64 5.08 -18.02
C LEU A 280 8.85 5.70 -16.64
N ASN A 281 7.79 5.74 -15.83
CA ASN A 281 7.90 6.02 -14.41
C ASN A 281 8.52 4.80 -13.69
N ARG A 282 9.77 4.92 -13.28
CA ARG A 282 10.48 3.90 -12.49
C ARG A 282 10.30 4.09 -10.98
N GLY A 283 9.65 5.16 -10.56
CA GLY A 283 9.22 5.42 -9.19
C GLY A 283 7.91 4.69 -8.89
N GLY A 284 7.43 4.86 -7.67
CA GLY A 284 6.19 4.27 -7.21
C GLY A 284 6.33 2.87 -6.60
N ASN A 285 5.21 2.34 -6.15
CA ASN A 285 5.15 1.05 -5.46
C ASN A 285 5.27 -0.11 -6.44
N ARG A 286 6.35 -0.89 -6.33
CA ARG A 286 6.63 -2.02 -7.24
C ARG A 286 5.57 -3.13 -7.15
N GLN A 287 4.98 -3.36 -5.96
CA GLN A 287 3.96 -4.40 -5.77
C GLN A 287 2.64 -3.99 -6.41
N ALA A 288 2.24 -2.73 -6.27
CA ALA A 288 1.07 -2.21 -6.97
C ALA A 288 1.26 -2.22 -8.50
N ASN A 289 2.45 -1.87 -8.98
CA ASN A 289 2.77 -1.96 -10.41
C ASN A 289 2.70 -3.39 -10.94
N TRP A 290 3.23 -4.35 -10.18
CA TRP A 290 3.13 -5.77 -10.48
C TRP A 290 1.67 -6.24 -10.46
N ALA A 291 0.89 -5.87 -9.46
CA ALA A 291 -0.53 -6.24 -9.38
C ALA A 291 -1.33 -5.78 -10.60
N LEU A 292 -1.13 -4.53 -11.04
CA LEU A 292 -1.77 -4.01 -12.26
C LEU A 292 -1.28 -4.73 -13.53
N TYR A 293 -0.05 -5.18 -13.55
CA TYR A 293 0.48 -6.00 -14.64
C TYR A 293 -0.18 -7.38 -14.68
N GLU A 294 -0.27 -8.07 -13.54
CA GLU A 294 -0.94 -9.38 -13.44
C GLU A 294 -2.41 -9.30 -13.87
N ILE A 295 -3.13 -8.27 -13.43
CA ILE A 295 -4.52 -8.04 -13.86
C ILE A 295 -4.57 -7.85 -15.39
N ALA A 296 -3.66 -7.05 -15.95
CA ALA A 296 -3.61 -6.82 -17.39
C ALA A 296 -3.35 -8.13 -18.18
N ILE A 297 -2.40 -8.94 -17.74
CA ILE A 297 -2.07 -10.21 -18.40
C ILE A 297 -3.24 -11.20 -18.33
N LYS A 298 -3.90 -11.31 -17.17
CA LYS A 298 -5.08 -12.16 -17.02
C LYS A 298 -6.21 -11.71 -17.95
N ARG A 299 -6.54 -10.41 -17.98
CA ARG A 299 -7.54 -9.87 -18.90
C ARG A 299 -7.21 -10.11 -20.36
N MET A 300 -5.95 -10.00 -20.75
CA MET A 300 -5.51 -10.32 -22.12
C MET A 300 -5.74 -11.79 -22.49
N ALA A 301 -5.75 -12.71 -21.52
CA ALA A 301 -6.02 -14.12 -21.76
C ALA A 301 -7.51 -14.42 -21.93
N TYR A 302 -8.40 -13.74 -21.20
CA TYR A 302 -9.81 -14.13 -21.10
C TYR A 302 -10.80 -13.06 -21.55
N ASP A 303 -10.46 -11.75 -21.45
CA ASP A 303 -11.36 -10.66 -21.79
C ASP A 303 -11.20 -10.21 -23.25
N GLU A 304 -12.26 -10.39 -24.03
CA GLU A 304 -12.33 -10.02 -25.45
C GLU A 304 -12.15 -8.51 -25.68
N ARG A 305 -12.72 -7.68 -24.81
CA ARG A 305 -12.59 -6.22 -24.89
C ARG A 305 -11.14 -5.78 -24.74
N THR A 306 -10.42 -6.39 -23.80
CA THR A 306 -8.99 -6.15 -23.59
C THR A 306 -8.15 -6.62 -24.78
N ARG A 307 -8.45 -7.79 -25.35
CA ARG A 307 -7.75 -8.29 -26.56
C ARG A 307 -7.92 -7.32 -27.73
N ARG A 308 -9.14 -6.88 -27.99
CA ARG A 308 -9.42 -5.88 -29.06
C ARG A 308 -8.68 -4.57 -28.83
N TYR A 309 -8.66 -4.08 -27.58
CA TYR A 309 -7.89 -2.88 -27.24
C TYR A 309 -6.40 -3.04 -27.55
N VAL A 310 -5.78 -4.15 -27.11
CA VAL A 310 -4.34 -4.40 -27.36
C VAL A 310 -4.06 -4.56 -28.85
N ALA A 311 -4.90 -5.29 -29.59
CA ALA A 311 -4.77 -5.45 -31.03
C ALA A 311 -4.82 -4.09 -31.76
N ARG A 312 -5.78 -3.23 -31.45
CA ARG A 312 -5.88 -1.88 -31.99
C ARG A 312 -4.65 -1.04 -31.68
N ARG A 313 -4.15 -1.05 -30.42
CA ARG A 313 -2.96 -0.28 -30.06
C ARG A 313 -1.70 -0.77 -30.78
N THR A 314 -1.65 -2.07 -31.07
CA THR A 314 -0.54 -2.66 -31.84
C THR A 314 -0.63 -2.28 -33.32
N SER A 315 -1.83 -2.27 -33.93
CA SER A 315 -2.03 -1.79 -35.30
C SER A 315 -1.70 -0.29 -35.48
N GLU A 316 -1.86 0.50 -34.40
CA GLU A 316 -1.42 1.91 -34.34
C GLU A 316 0.11 2.07 -34.19
N GLY A 317 0.90 1.00 -34.32
CA GLY A 317 2.37 1.02 -34.27
C GLY A 317 2.98 0.91 -32.87
N LYS A 318 2.19 0.67 -31.80
CA LYS A 318 2.74 0.44 -30.47
C LYS A 318 3.21 -0.99 -30.30
N SER A 319 4.35 -1.18 -29.64
CA SER A 319 4.76 -2.51 -29.21
C SER A 319 3.77 -3.08 -28.20
N ARG A 320 3.68 -4.42 -28.10
CA ARG A 320 2.85 -5.11 -27.10
C ARG A 320 3.13 -4.63 -25.68
N ARG A 321 4.40 -4.35 -25.34
CA ARG A 321 4.80 -3.82 -24.02
C ARG A 321 4.23 -2.42 -23.77
N GLU A 322 4.17 -1.57 -24.77
CA GLU A 322 3.57 -0.23 -24.68
C GLU A 322 2.06 -0.32 -24.55
N ALA A 323 1.40 -1.18 -25.32
CA ALA A 323 -0.03 -1.41 -25.19
C ALA A 323 -0.42 -1.88 -23.77
N VAL A 324 0.36 -2.80 -23.16
CA VAL A 324 0.17 -3.23 -21.77
C VAL A 324 0.38 -2.09 -20.79
N ARG A 325 1.35 -1.18 -21.00
CA ARG A 325 1.52 0.00 -20.15
C ARG A 325 0.31 0.93 -20.20
N CYS A 326 -0.23 1.16 -21.39
CA CYS A 326 -1.46 1.94 -21.54
C CYS A 326 -2.64 1.23 -20.83
N LEU A 327 -2.79 -0.08 -21.02
CA LEU A 327 -3.82 -0.87 -20.37
C LEU A 327 -3.76 -0.77 -18.84
N LYS A 328 -2.56 -0.87 -18.24
CA LYS A 328 -2.38 -0.70 -16.79
C LYS A 328 -2.88 0.64 -16.27
N ARG A 329 -2.79 1.70 -17.06
CA ARG A 329 -3.29 3.02 -16.68
C ARG A 329 -4.83 3.04 -16.61
N TYR A 330 -5.51 2.34 -17.53
CA TYR A 330 -6.97 2.18 -17.48
C TYR A 330 -7.40 1.30 -16.31
N ILE A 331 -6.69 0.20 -16.06
CA ILE A 331 -6.96 -0.67 -14.90
C ILE A 331 -6.75 0.11 -13.59
N ALA A 332 -5.71 0.93 -13.49
CA ALA A 332 -5.49 1.77 -12.32
C ALA A 332 -6.64 2.75 -12.07
N ARG A 333 -7.24 3.31 -13.12
CA ARG A 333 -8.43 4.16 -13.02
C ARG A 333 -9.65 3.42 -12.47
N GLU A 334 -9.89 2.23 -12.96
CA GLU A 334 -10.97 1.35 -12.50
C GLU A 334 -10.76 0.94 -11.03
N VAL A 335 -9.55 0.45 -10.70
CA VAL A 335 -9.17 0.07 -9.34
C VAL A 335 -9.29 1.25 -8.36
N TYR A 336 -8.85 2.45 -8.77
CA TYR A 336 -8.97 3.64 -7.94
C TYR A 336 -10.42 3.94 -7.57
N ARG A 337 -11.33 3.88 -8.55
CA ARG A 337 -12.77 4.11 -8.30
C ARG A 337 -13.32 3.12 -7.29
N VAL A 338 -12.99 1.85 -7.44
CA VAL A 338 -13.44 0.79 -6.53
C VAL A 338 -12.85 0.95 -5.12
N LEU A 339 -11.59 1.39 -5.01
CA LEU A 339 -10.94 1.62 -3.71
C LEU A 339 -11.48 2.86 -2.98
N MET A 340 -11.91 3.89 -3.73
CA MET A 340 -12.48 5.10 -3.14
C MET A 340 -13.99 4.98 -2.90
N ASP A 341 -14.64 4.05 -3.58
CA ASP A 341 -16.05 3.73 -3.43
C ASP A 341 -16.18 2.20 -3.18
N PRO A 342 -16.16 1.78 -1.91
CA PRO A 342 -16.20 0.36 -1.57
C PRO A 342 -17.50 -0.34 -1.98
N ASN A 343 -18.50 0.41 -2.42
CA ASN A 343 -19.76 -0.11 -2.96
C ASN A 343 -20.13 0.55 -4.30
N PRO A 344 -19.29 0.43 -5.35
CA PRO A 344 -19.48 1.11 -6.63
C PRO A 344 -20.76 0.69 -7.38
N ASP A 345 -21.24 -0.53 -7.14
CA ASP A 345 -22.44 -1.11 -7.76
C ASP A 345 -23.62 -1.20 -6.77
N GLY A 346 -23.40 -0.92 -5.51
CA GLY A 346 -24.44 -0.87 -4.50
C GLY A 346 -25.33 0.38 -4.71
N ALA A 347 -26.60 0.19 -4.86
CA ALA A 347 -27.53 1.29 -4.70
C ALA A 347 -27.26 1.95 -3.34
N ALA A 348 -27.02 3.26 -3.32
CA ALA A 348 -26.96 3.97 -2.04
C ALA A 348 -28.22 3.62 -1.25
N PRO A 349 -28.11 3.47 0.08
CA PRO A 349 -29.29 3.24 0.89
C PRO A 349 -30.35 4.28 0.54
N GLU A 350 -31.61 3.86 0.52
CA GLU A 350 -32.70 4.79 0.24
C GLU A 350 -32.76 5.91 1.28
N GLY A 351 -33.35 7.04 0.93
CA GLY A 351 -33.43 8.21 1.80
C GLY A 351 -33.81 7.92 3.26
N PRO A 352 -34.79 7.04 3.55
CA PRO A 352 -35.14 6.66 4.93
C PRO A 352 -34.01 5.97 5.70
N GLU A 353 -33.23 5.12 5.05
CA GLU A 353 -32.06 4.46 5.66
C GLU A 353 -30.92 5.47 5.90
N LEU A 354 -30.68 6.36 4.96
CA LEU A 354 -29.72 7.46 5.11
C LEU A 354 -30.09 8.38 6.28
N ALA A 355 -31.39 8.61 6.49
CA ALA A 355 -31.90 9.35 7.65
C ALA A 355 -31.57 8.67 8.98
N LYS A 356 -31.69 7.32 9.04
CA LYS A 356 -31.30 6.53 10.22
C LYS A 356 -29.79 6.64 10.49
N MET A 357 -28.96 6.49 9.44
CA MET A 357 -27.50 6.63 9.54
C MET A 357 -27.12 8.01 10.08
N ARG A 358 -27.66 9.11 9.51
CA ARG A 358 -27.40 10.46 9.98
C ARG A 358 -27.77 10.66 11.45
N LYS A 359 -28.95 10.17 11.86
CA LYS A 359 -29.42 10.28 13.25
C LYS A 359 -28.51 9.50 14.22
N ALA A 360 -28.08 8.32 13.84
CA ALA A 360 -27.14 7.52 14.63
C ALA A 360 -25.79 8.25 14.86
N MET A 361 -25.40 9.09 13.89
CA MET A 361 -24.20 9.92 13.97
C MET A 361 -24.42 11.27 14.67
N ARG A 362 -25.63 11.55 15.18
CA ARG A 362 -26.01 12.81 15.83
C ARG A 362 -25.83 14.06 14.92
N VAL A 363 -25.79 13.88 13.60
CA VAL A 363 -25.71 14.97 12.64
C VAL A 363 -27.13 15.52 12.39
N THR A 364 -27.31 16.84 12.47
CA THR A 364 -28.61 17.45 12.19
C THR A 364 -28.89 17.47 10.68
N GLN A 365 -30.17 17.43 10.31
CA GLN A 365 -30.56 17.51 8.90
C GLN A 365 -30.09 18.83 8.24
N LYS A 366 -30.08 19.94 9.01
CA LYS A 366 -29.59 21.24 8.56
C LYS A 366 -28.08 21.20 8.23
N GLN A 367 -27.28 20.57 9.08
CA GLN A 367 -25.85 20.40 8.82
C GLN A 367 -25.60 19.56 7.57
N ALA A 368 -26.21 18.37 7.47
CA ALA A 368 -26.04 17.51 6.30
C ALA A 368 -26.52 18.20 5.00
N ALA A 369 -27.59 18.98 5.06
CA ALA A 369 -28.09 19.73 3.91
C ALA A 369 -27.10 20.83 3.48
N ALA A 370 -26.49 21.53 4.43
CA ALA A 370 -25.49 22.56 4.15
C ALA A 370 -24.26 21.99 3.43
N GLU A 371 -23.73 20.88 3.93
CA GLU A 371 -22.58 20.18 3.31
C GLU A 371 -22.89 19.67 1.88
N LEU A 372 -24.14 19.26 1.64
CA LEU A 372 -24.58 18.84 0.31
C LEU A 372 -24.91 20.02 -0.63
N GLY A 373 -24.92 21.25 -0.15
CA GLY A 373 -25.36 22.43 -0.89
C GLY A 373 -26.87 22.41 -1.19
N LEU A 374 -27.67 21.86 -0.26
CA LEU A 374 -29.12 21.70 -0.39
C LEU A 374 -29.88 22.46 0.68
N SER A 375 -31.20 22.75 0.40
CA SER A 375 -32.11 23.17 1.47
C SER A 375 -32.45 21.98 2.39
N ALA A 376 -32.67 22.24 3.67
CA ALA A 376 -33.12 21.22 4.63
C ALA A 376 -34.46 20.58 4.20
N ALA A 377 -35.33 21.33 3.54
CA ALA A 377 -36.57 20.81 3.00
C ALA A 377 -36.34 19.78 1.89
N THR A 378 -35.39 20.03 0.97
CA THR A 378 -35.02 19.11 -0.10
C THR A 378 -34.46 17.80 0.47
N LEU A 379 -33.53 17.89 1.43
CA LEU A 379 -32.98 16.71 2.11
C LEU A 379 -34.07 15.96 2.89
N GLY A 380 -34.98 16.68 3.57
CA GLY A 380 -36.10 16.09 4.27
C GLY A 380 -37.10 15.36 3.35
N HIS A 381 -37.28 15.81 2.13
CA HIS A 381 -38.10 15.09 1.14
C HIS A 381 -37.44 13.79 0.69
N LEU A 382 -36.10 13.78 0.51
CA LEU A 382 -35.32 12.59 0.22
C LEU A 382 -35.40 11.58 1.37
N GLU A 383 -35.14 12.02 2.60
CA GLU A 383 -35.17 11.19 3.81
C GLU A 383 -36.54 10.57 4.11
N ARG A 384 -37.60 11.19 3.72
CA ARG A 384 -38.99 10.65 3.85
C ARG A 384 -39.42 9.81 2.65
N GLY A 385 -38.54 9.59 1.67
CA GLY A 385 -38.85 8.85 0.44
C GLY A 385 -39.86 9.57 -0.49
N LYS A 386 -40.19 10.85 -0.22
CA LYS A 386 -41.07 11.68 -1.08
C LYS A 386 -40.40 12.13 -2.38
N ARG A 387 -39.05 12.06 -2.42
CA ARG A 387 -38.24 12.32 -3.59
C ARG A 387 -37.22 11.24 -3.67
N ARG A 388 -37.06 10.60 -4.82
CA ARG A 388 -36.00 9.64 -5.12
C ARG A 388 -35.00 10.27 -6.09
N SER A 389 -33.71 10.12 -5.80
CA SER A 389 -32.64 10.54 -6.67
C SER A 389 -31.40 9.75 -6.34
N THR A 390 -31.13 8.70 -7.11
CA THR A 390 -29.96 7.82 -6.94
C THR A 390 -28.64 8.60 -6.85
N LYS A 391 -28.51 9.67 -7.65
CA LYS A 391 -27.34 10.55 -7.61
C LYS A 391 -27.23 11.32 -6.29
N LEU A 392 -28.35 11.77 -5.74
CA LEU A 392 -28.39 12.55 -4.50
C LEU A 392 -28.25 11.63 -3.28
N GLU A 393 -28.91 10.47 -3.30
CA GLU A 393 -28.79 9.42 -2.28
C GLU A 393 -27.34 8.97 -2.17
N ARG A 394 -26.65 8.77 -3.30
CA ARG A 394 -25.23 8.43 -3.34
C ARG A 394 -24.33 9.52 -2.73
N ARG A 395 -24.50 10.77 -3.13
CA ARG A 395 -23.74 11.90 -2.53
C ARG A 395 -23.99 12.03 -1.04
N TYR A 396 -25.20 11.78 -0.59
CA TYR A 396 -25.55 11.82 0.82
C TYR A 396 -24.93 10.66 1.60
N TYR A 397 -24.93 9.47 1.03
CA TYR A 397 -24.25 8.32 1.60
C TYR A 397 -22.73 8.54 1.73
N GLU A 398 -22.08 9.06 0.68
CA GLU A 398 -20.66 9.43 0.67
C GLU A 398 -20.34 10.42 1.79
N LEU A 399 -21.11 11.48 1.94
CA LEU A 399 -20.98 12.47 3.03
C LEU A 399 -21.07 11.79 4.42
N LEU A 400 -22.06 10.91 4.62
CA LEU A 400 -22.21 10.21 5.91
C LEU A 400 -21.03 9.27 6.19
N CYS A 401 -20.48 8.63 5.19
CA CYS A 401 -19.27 7.80 5.34
C CYS A 401 -18.05 8.64 5.70
N GLU A 402 -17.86 9.80 5.08
CA GLU A 402 -16.79 10.74 5.40
C GLU A 402 -16.90 11.26 6.84
N LEU A 403 -18.09 11.67 7.26
CA LEU A 403 -18.35 12.13 8.62
C LEU A 403 -18.15 11.02 9.66
N LYS A 404 -18.48 9.76 9.33
CA LYS A 404 -18.23 8.61 10.21
C LYS A 404 -16.74 8.35 10.39
N GLY A 405 -15.93 8.52 9.35
CA GLY A 405 -14.47 8.40 9.42
C GLY A 405 -13.80 9.54 10.19
N ALA A 406 -14.46 10.69 10.32
CA ALA A 406 -13.97 11.86 11.04
C ALA A 406 -14.39 11.90 12.54
N LEU A 407 -15.31 11.04 12.97
CA LEU A 407 -15.70 10.96 14.39
C LEU A 407 -14.69 10.12 15.18
N PRO A 408 -14.15 10.63 16.33
CA PRO A 408 -13.34 9.81 17.19
C PRO A 408 -14.18 8.60 17.66
N GLN A 409 -13.63 7.42 17.54
CA GLN A 409 -14.26 6.21 18.09
C GLN A 409 -14.27 6.35 19.60
N THR A 410 -15.37 6.83 20.15
CA THR A 410 -15.61 6.76 21.60
C THR A 410 -15.74 5.29 21.96
N ALA A 411 -14.77 4.84 22.76
CA ALA A 411 -14.76 3.53 23.37
C ALA A 411 -16.10 3.19 24.00
N SER A 412 -16.60 1.99 23.72
CA SER A 412 -17.58 1.26 24.53
C SER A 412 -16.90 0.02 25.11
#